data_485835cbfa4d4c867509e9903f98812d
#
_entry.id   485835cbfa4d4c867509e9903f98812d
#
_cell.length_a   1.000
_cell.length_b   1.000
_cell.length_c   1.000
_cell.angle_alpha   90.00
_cell.angle_beta   90.00
_cell.angle_gamma   90.00
#
_symmetry.space_group_name_H-M   'P 1'
#
loop_
_entity.id
_entity.type
_entity.pdbx_description
1 polymer ?
#
loop_
_entity_poly.entity_id
_entity_poly.type
_entity_poly.pdbx_seq_one_letter_code
_entity_poly.pdbx_strand_id
1 'polypeptide(L)'
;GFFLSNEQNALKWNGALYRKLTAQLGVKPDNVLHIGDNAKIDVEAAKKAGLHALLLPRPADVFMDADCTQMANLGHGCLAGFTTADAMQPLALRCAQGLAANRFFDDGYAPATADSAFAAYPSRLGYYAVGTHLLALAKWLLCRCRADGVKRLVFLARDGALLRQAVELLRTDADAVETDYIPASRRCLLPALMANPTDWAALPVRWTVYTPEKALK
;
A
#
# COMPACT_ATOMS: atom_id res chain seq x y z
N GLY A 1 12.17 -29.55 -15.06
CA GLY A 1 12.54 -28.92 -16.33
C GLY A 1 11.69 -27.70 -16.61
N PHE A 2 12.12 -26.85 -17.53
CA PHE A 2 11.36 -25.67 -17.95
C PHE A 2 10.70 -25.94 -19.30
N PHE A 3 9.43 -25.56 -19.43
CA PHE A 3 8.67 -25.61 -20.68
C PHE A 3 8.22 -24.21 -21.06
N LEU A 4 8.99 -23.52 -21.86
CA LEU A 4 8.72 -22.17 -22.29
C LEU A 4 7.94 -22.15 -23.61
N SER A 5 6.89 -21.35 -23.69
CA SER A 5 5.99 -21.26 -24.85
C SER A 5 6.75 -20.93 -26.14
N ASN A 6 7.75 -20.04 -26.07
CA ASN A 6 8.60 -19.63 -27.19
C ASN A 6 9.51 -20.76 -27.66
N GLU A 7 10.12 -21.52 -26.75
CA GLU A 7 10.99 -22.66 -27.10
C GLU A 7 10.19 -23.83 -27.68
N GLN A 8 9.01 -24.06 -27.14
CA GLN A 8 8.12 -25.14 -27.59
C GLN A 8 7.30 -24.77 -28.81
N ASN A 9 7.35 -23.54 -29.29
CA ASN A 9 6.46 -23.02 -30.33
C ASN A 9 4.99 -23.45 -30.11
N ALA A 10 4.51 -23.33 -28.86
CA ALA A 10 3.19 -23.76 -28.43
C ALA A 10 2.65 -22.85 -27.36
N LEU A 11 1.36 -22.58 -27.39
CA LEU A 11 0.71 -21.65 -26.49
C LEU A 11 -0.18 -22.38 -25.48
N LYS A 12 -0.30 -21.83 -24.27
CA LYS A 12 -1.17 -22.37 -23.22
C LYS A 12 -2.65 -22.20 -23.56
N TRP A 13 -3.05 -21.00 -24.06
CA TRP A 13 -4.46 -20.63 -24.24
C TRP A 13 -5.24 -21.59 -25.16
N ASN A 14 -4.61 -22.23 -26.13
CA ASN A 14 -5.21 -23.24 -27.02
C ASN A 14 -4.92 -24.67 -26.58
N GLY A 15 -4.29 -24.88 -25.44
CA GLY A 15 -3.94 -26.18 -24.90
C GLY A 15 -2.76 -26.90 -25.58
N ALA A 16 -2.14 -26.28 -26.60
CA ALA A 16 -1.06 -26.92 -27.36
C ALA A 16 0.18 -27.22 -26.50
N LEU A 17 0.51 -26.26 -25.60
CA LEU A 17 1.66 -26.44 -24.69
C LEU A 17 1.42 -27.60 -23.71
N TYR A 18 0.21 -27.74 -23.20
CA TYR A 18 -0.16 -28.81 -22.27
C TYR A 18 -0.06 -30.19 -22.94
N ARG A 19 -0.56 -30.31 -24.17
CA ARG A 19 -0.46 -31.56 -24.94
C ARG A 19 1.00 -31.92 -25.23
N LYS A 20 1.84 -30.95 -25.62
CA LYS A 20 3.28 -31.20 -25.82
C LYS A 20 3.96 -31.62 -24.52
N LEU A 21 3.65 -30.95 -23.40
CA LEU A 21 4.19 -31.28 -22.08
C LEU A 21 3.91 -32.74 -21.71
N THR A 22 2.64 -33.14 -21.77
CA THR A 22 2.23 -34.50 -21.38
C THR A 22 2.83 -35.57 -22.31
N ALA A 23 2.88 -35.30 -23.62
CA ALA A 23 3.52 -36.20 -24.60
C ALA A 23 5.03 -36.34 -24.34
N GLN A 24 5.73 -35.25 -24.07
CA GLN A 24 7.18 -35.27 -23.82
C GLN A 24 7.54 -35.93 -22.49
N LEU A 25 6.68 -35.78 -21.45
CA LEU A 25 6.89 -36.46 -20.18
C LEU A 25 6.40 -37.92 -20.16
N GLY A 26 5.68 -38.35 -21.18
CA GLY A 26 5.10 -39.69 -21.23
C GLY A 26 4.03 -39.93 -20.16
N VAL A 27 3.34 -38.87 -19.71
CA VAL A 27 2.31 -38.94 -18.64
C VAL A 27 0.92 -38.73 -19.23
N LYS A 28 -0.07 -39.38 -18.64
CA LYS A 28 -1.47 -39.13 -18.99
C LYS A 28 -1.88 -37.73 -18.49
N PRO A 29 -2.67 -36.96 -19.26
CA PRO A 29 -3.12 -35.62 -18.83
C PRO A 29 -3.81 -35.61 -17.48
N ASP A 30 -4.62 -36.61 -17.18
CA ASP A 30 -5.37 -36.75 -15.90
C ASP A 30 -4.47 -37.00 -14.67
N ASN A 31 -3.20 -37.33 -14.87
CA ASN A 31 -2.21 -37.45 -13.81
C ASN A 31 -1.40 -36.17 -13.58
N VAL A 32 -1.77 -35.06 -14.23
CA VAL A 32 -1.06 -33.79 -14.14
C VAL A 32 -1.95 -32.73 -13.51
N LEU A 33 -1.47 -32.09 -12.45
CA LEU A 33 -2.07 -30.89 -11.87
C LEU A 33 -1.31 -29.67 -12.36
N HIS A 34 -2.01 -28.77 -13.04
CA HIS A 34 -1.49 -27.45 -13.38
C HIS A 34 -1.96 -26.42 -12.35
N ILE A 35 -1.04 -25.61 -11.86
CA ILE A 35 -1.33 -24.50 -10.93
C ILE A 35 -0.94 -23.20 -11.62
N GLY A 36 -1.85 -22.25 -11.67
CA GLY A 36 -1.60 -20.94 -12.29
C GLY A 36 -2.58 -19.86 -11.85
N ASP A 37 -2.27 -18.63 -12.22
CA ASP A 37 -2.98 -17.44 -11.76
C ASP A 37 -4.07 -16.94 -12.73
N ASN A 38 -4.09 -17.48 -13.96
CA ASN A 38 -5.05 -17.05 -14.96
C ASN A 38 -6.18 -18.06 -15.15
N ALA A 39 -7.39 -17.68 -14.75
CA ALA A 39 -8.57 -18.56 -14.83
C ALA A 39 -8.84 -19.10 -16.23
N LYS A 40 -8.67 -18.30 -17.28
CA LYS A 40 -8.91 -18.74 -18.67
C LYS A 40 -7.77 -19.59 -19.21
N ILE A 41 -6.54 -19.13 -19.02
CA ILE A 41 -5.36 -19.75 -19.64
C ILE A 41 -4.86 -20.94 -18.83
N ASP A 42 -4.76 -20.79 -17.50
CA ASP A 42 -4.16 -21.81 -16.64
C ASP A 42 -5.20 -22.81 -16.10
N VAL A 43 -6.48 -22.41 -16.00
CA VAL A 43 -7.52 -23.32 -15.50
C VAL A 43 -8.36 -23.90 -16.64
N GLU A 44 -9.07 -23.06 -17.40
CA GLU A 44 -10.00 -23.57 -18.42
C GLU A 44 -9.25 -24.29 -19.56
N ALA A 45 -8.16 -23.71 -20.08
CA ALA A 45 -7.43 -24.33 -21.17
C ALA A 45 -6.70 -25.61 -20.72
N ALA A 46 -6.19 -25.66 -19.48
CA ALA A 46 -5.60 -26.86 -18.92
C ALA A 46 -6.65 -27.98 -18.76
N LYS A 47 -7.84 -27.68 -18.23
CA LYS A 47 -8.95 -28.62 -18.10
C LYS A 47 -9.42 -29.14 -19.48
N LYS A 48 -9.53 -28.24 -20.48
CA LYS A 48 -9.85 -28.64 -21.87
C LYS A 48 -8.79 -29.55 -22.50
N ALA A 49 -7.55 -29.44 -22.02
CA ALA A 49 -6.47 -30.37 -22.47
C ALA A 49 -6.42 -31.66 -21.64
N GLY A 50 -7.35 -31.87 -20.70
CA GLY A 50 -7.48 -33.09 -19.90
C GLY A 50 -6.68 -33.08 -18.60
N LEU A 51 -6.06 -31.98 -18.23
CA LEU A 51 -5.32 -31.84 -16.96
C LEU A 51 -6.25 -31.49 -15.80
N HIS A 52 -5.83 -31.81 -14.59
CA HIS A 52 -6.35 -31.14 -13.41
C HIS A 52 -5.77 -29.74 -13.33
N ALA A 53 -6.56 -28.77 -12.85
CA ALA A 53 -6.10 -27.40 -12.74
C ALA A 53 -6.61 -26.74 -11.44
N LEU A 54 -5.70 -25.99 -10.80
CA LEU A 54 -5.96 -25.20 -9.63
C LEU A 54 -5.64 -23.74 -9.92
N LEU A 55 -6.61 -22.87 -9.65
CA LEU A 55 -6.37 -21.42 -9.67
C LEU A 55 -5.60 -21.03 -8.41
N LEU A 56 -4.52 -20.31 -8.55
CA LEU A 56 -3.81 -19.67 -7.44
C LEU A 56 -3.77 -18.16 -7.73
N PRO A 57 -4.72 -17.38 -7.20
CA PRO A 57 -4.79 -15.95 -7.46
C PRO A 57 -3.52 -15.24 -6.99
N ARG A 58 -3.09 -14.22 -7.73
CA ARG A 58 -1.98 -13.38 -7.28
C ARG A 58 -2.41 -12.53 -6.10
N PRO A 59 -1.54 -12.30 -5.11
CA PRO A 59 -1.84 -11.40 -3.98
C PRO A 59 -2.34 -10.03 -4.42
N ALA A 60 -1.80 -9.49 -5.51
CA ALA A 60 -2.23 -8.22 -6.06
C ALA A 60 -3.68 -8.24 -6.57
N ASP A 61 -4.11 -9.33 -7.20
CA ASP A 61 -5.48 -9.47 -7.69
C ASP A 61 -6.45 -9.61 -6.52
N VAL A 62 -6.10 -10.42 -5.51
CA VAL A 62 -6.90 -10.57 -4.28
C VAL A 62 -7.00 -9.23 -3.53
N PHE A 63 -5.92 -8.47 -3.45
CA PHE A 63 -5.91 -7.14 -2.86
C PHE A 63 -6.83 -6.16 -3.61
N MET A 64 -6.85 -6.25 -4.94
CA MET A 64 -7.67 -5.37 -5.79
C MET A 64 -9.17 -5.74 -5.77
N ASP A 65 -9.46 -7.04 -5.65
CA ASP A 65 -10.83 -7.55 -5.58
C ASP A 65 -11.41 -7.46 -4.15
N ALA A 66 -10.55 -7.33 -3.13
CA ALA A 66 -11.02 -7.04 -1.78
C ALA A 66 -11.81 -5.74 -1.80
N ASP A 67 -13.04 -5.77 -1.27
CA ASP A 67 -14.07 -4.73 -1.41
C ASP A 67 -13.72 -3.40 -0.71
N CYS A 68 -12.59 -2.85 -1.11
CA CYS A 68 -12.03 -1.58 -0.69
C CYS A 68 -12.27 -0.55 -1.77
N THR A 69 -13.51 -0.25 -2.02
CA THR A 69 -13.93 0.61 -3.13
C THR A 69 -13.14 1.92 -3.27
N GLN A 70 -12.66 2.49 -2.18
CA GLN A 70 -11.82 3.70 -2.23
C GLN A 70 -10.33 3.40 -2.47
N MET A 71 -9.80 2.35 -1.87
CA MET A 71 -8.40 1.93 -2.09
C MET A 71 -8.24 1.22 -3.43
N ALA A 72 -9.23 0.46 -3.89
CA ALA A 72 -9.26 -0.14 -5.20
C ALA A 72 -9.24 0.92 -6.32
N ASN A 73 -9.97 2.02 -6.18
CA ASN A 73 -9.94 3.13 -7.14
C ASN A 73 -8.56 3.80 -7.21
N LEU A 74 -7.86 3.94 -6.09
CA LEU A 74 -6.47 4.38 -6.08
C LEU A 74 -5.53 3.33 -6.67
N GLY A 75 -5.79 2.05 -6.39
CA GLY A 75 -5.01 0.92 -6.85
C GLY A 75 -5.18 0.61 -8.34
N HIS A 76 -6.39 0.72 -8.89
CA HIS A 76 -6.64 0.52 -10.31
C HIS A 76 -5.85 1.52 -11.16
N GLY A 77 -5.79 2.78 -10.76
CA GLY A 77 -4.94 3.76 -11.43
C GLY A 77 -3.45 3.42 -11.37
N CYS A 78 -2.98 2.80 -10.28
CA CYS A 78 -1.56 2.48 -10.08
C CYS A 78 -1.14 1.17 -10.74
N LEU A 79 -1.98 0.14 -10.76
CA LEU A 79 -1.64 -1.16 -11.34
C LEU A 79 -1.98 -1.26 -12.84
N ALA A 80 -2.99 -0.57 -13.32
CA ALA A 80 -3.34 -0.53 -14.73
C ALA A 80 -2.28 0.16 -15.62
N GLY A 81 -1.42 0.98 -15.02
CA GLY A 81 -0.41 1.77 -15.74
C GLY A 81 0.84 1.02 -16.19
N PHE A 82 0.85 -0.32 -16.25
CA PHE A 82 2.02 -1.05 -16.76
C PHE A 82 2.26 -0.88 -18.27
N THR A 83 1.30 -0.35 -19.00
CA THR A 83 1.32 -0.29 -20.47
C THR A 83 1.33 1.12 -21.06
N THR A 84 1.27 2.19 -20.28
CA THR A 84 1.23 3.56 -20.77
C THR A 84 2.36 4.44 -20.24
N ALA A 85 2.65 5.55 -20.93
CA ALA A 85 3.65 6.54 -20.54
C ALA A 85 3.37 7.17 -19.15
N ASP A 86 2.13 7.13 -18.68
CA ASP A 86 1.74 7.48 -17.30
C ASP A 86 2.19 6.46 -16.25
N ALA A 87 2.86 5.41 -16.68
CA ALA A 87 3.45 4.36 -15.84
C ALA A 87 4.54 4.86 -14.86
N MET A 88 4.91 6.11 -14.93
CA MET A 88 5.77 6.80 -13.96
C MET A 88 5.03 7.27 -12.70
N GLN A 89 3.78 6.89 -12.51
CA GLN A 89 3.20 6.89 -11.17
C GLN A 89 4.15 6.16 -10.23
N PRO A 90 4.45 6.73 -9.09
CA PRO A 90 5.73 6.49 -8.44
C PRO A 90 5.92 5.00 -8.19
N LEU A 91 7.00 4.46 -8.73
CA LEU A 91 7.45 3.09 -8.48
C LEU A 91 7.37 2.75 -6.98
N ALA A 92 7.63 3.73 -6.12
CA ALA A 92 7.50 3.63 -4.68
C ALA A 92 6.08 3.24 -4.22
N LEU A 93 5.03 3.83 -4.81
CA LEU A 93 3.65 3.49 -4.44
C LEU A 93 3.28 2.06 -4.87
N ARG A 94 3.72 1.66 -6.06
CA ARG A 94 3.55 0.27 -6.54
C ARG A 94 4.28 -0.74 -5.67
N CYS A 95 5.50 -0.42 -5.26
CA CYS A 95 6.26 -1.25 -4.32
C CYS A 95 5.52 -1.37 -2.99
N ALA A 96 5.00 -0.27 -2.45
CA ALA A 96 4.25 -0.27 -1.20
C ALA A 96 2.96 -1.11 -1.31
N GLN A 97 2.23 -0.99 -2.42
CA GLN A 97 1.04 -1.81 -2.69
C GLN A 97 1.39 -3.29 -2.85
N GLY A 98 2.45 -3.61 -3.59
CA GLY A 98 2.93 -4.99 -3.74
C GLY A 98 3.36 -5.61 -2.41
N LEU A 99 4.04 -4.85 -1.55
CA LEU A 99 4.40 -5.28 -0.21
C LEU A 99 3.16 -5.52 0.67
N ALA A 100 2.15 -4.64 0.60
CA ALA A 100 0.90 -4.82 1.31
C ALA A 100 0.13 -6.05 0.81
N ALA A 101 0.03 -6.22 -0.50
CA ALA A 101 -0.62 -7.37 -1.12
C ALA A 101 0.06 -8.68 -0.70
N ASN A 102 1.38 -8.77 -0.82
CA ASN A 102 2.13 -9.97 -0.41
C ASN A 102 2.08 -10.23 1.10
N ARG A 103 1.94 -9.20 1.91
CA ARG A 103 1.91 -9.35 3.38
C ARG A 103 0.56 -9.82 3.91
N PHE A 104 -0.54 -9.41 3.27
CA PHE A 104 -1.89 -9.58 3.84
C PHE A 104 -2.87 -10.34 2.95
N PHE A 105 -2.50 -10.58 1.68
CA PHE A 105 -3.36 -11.19 0.66
C PHE A 105 -2.66 -12.33 -0.10
N ASP A 106 -1.64 -12.92 0.49
CA ASP A 106 -0.88 -14.05 -0.09
C ASP A 106 -1.64 -15.37 -0.07
N ASP A 107 -2.67 -15.50 0.79
CA ASP A 107 -3.60 -16.62 0.76
C ASP A 107 -4.84 -16.26 -0.08
N GLY A 108 -4.83 -16.68 -1.34
CA GLY A 108 -5.93 -16.44 -2.27
C GLY A 108 -7.24 -17.17 -1.92
N TYR A 109 -7.21 -18.06 -0.94
CA TYR A 109 -8.35 -18.81 -0.46
C TYR A 109 -8.74 -18.47 0.98
N ALA A 110 -8.04 -17.50 1.60
CA ALA A 110 -8.48 -16.98 2.88
C ALA A 110 -9.91 -16.44 2.76
N PRO A 111 -10.80 -16.73 3.72
CA PRO A 111 -12.16 -16.20 3.70
C PRO A 111 -12.06 -14.67 3.60
N ALA A 112 -12.80 -14.11 2.65
CA ALA A 112 -12.92 -12.67 2.50
C ALA A 112 -13.32 -12.09 3.86
N THR A 113 -12.37 -11.43 4.50
CA THR A 113 -12.60 -10.85 5.81
C THR A 113 -13.50 -9.64 5.63
N ALA A 114 -14.67 -9.73 6.20
CA ALA A 114 -15.80 -8.85 6.09
C ALA A 114 -15.44 -7.35 5.97
N ASP A 115 -16.10 -6.71 5.05
CA ASP A 115 -16.42 -5.28 4.98
C ASP A 115 -15.31 -4.25 4.87
N SER A 116 -14.03 -4.58 4.96
CA SER A 116 -12.94 -3.61 4.70
C SER A 116 -11.60 -4.28 4.36
N ALA A 117 -10.75 -3.58 3.57
CA ALA A 117 -9.39 -4.04 3.21
C ALA A 117 -8.47 -4.27 4.40
N PHE A 118 -8.79 -3.70 5.52
CA PHE A 118 -8.01 -3.92 6.73
C PHE A 118 -8.70 -4.90 7.67
N ALA A 119 -9.82 -5.52 7.26
CA ALA A 119 -10.58 -6.46 8.08
C ALA A 119 -10.77 -5.95 9.53
N ALA A 120 -11.02 -4.65 9.68
CA ALA A 120 -11.09 -3.91 10.95
C ALA A 120 -9.81 -4.01 11.82
N TYR A 121 -8.68 -4.49 11.28
CA TYR A 121 -7.41 -4.50 12.02
C TYR A 121 -6.65 -3.16 11.88
N PRO A 122 -6.51 -2.36 12.95
CA PRO A 122 -5.79 -1.09 12.90
C PRO A 122 -4.34 -1.22 12.41
N SER A 123 -3.69 -2.34 12.68
CA SER A 123 -2.33 -2.63 12.22
C SER A 123 -2.21 -2.72 10.70
N ARG A 124 -3.22 -3.26 10.01
CA ARG A 124 -3.24 -3.30 8.55
C ARG A 124 -3.42 -1.89 7.97
N LEU A 125 -4.36 -1.11 8.51
CA LEU A 125 -4.53 0.30 8.15
C LEU A 125 -3.24 1.09 8.39
N GLY A 126 -2.60 0.89 9.55
CA GLY A 126 -1.31 1.49 9.86
C GLY A 126 -0.23 1.14 8.86
N TYR A 127 -0.16 -0.13 8.45
CA TYR A 127 0.89 -0.60 7.55
C TYR A 127 0.78 0.01 6.15
N TYR A 128 -0.34 -0.14 5.47
CA TYR A 128 -0.39 0.23 4.04
C TYR A 128 -0.98 1.62 3.73
N ALA A 129 -1.71 2.23 4.64
CA ALA A 129 -2.21 3.58 4.45
C ALA A 129 -1.35 4.60 5.19
N VAL A 130 -1.38 4.58 6.53
CA VAL A 130 -0.73 5.60 7.36
C VAL A 130 0.79 5.48 7.32
N GLY A 131 1.33 4.27 7.39
CA GLY A 131 2.77 4.02 7.40
C GLY A 131 3.46 4.49 6.13
N THR A 132 2.88 4.19 4.97
CA THR A 132 3.40 4.64 3.67
C THR A 132 3.46 6.16 3.58
N HIS A 133 2.40 6.84 4.06
CA HIS A 133 2.36 8.30 4.10
C HIS A 133 3.43 8.88 5.03
N LEU A 134 3.55 8.32 6.25
CA LEU A 134 4.55 8.78 7.22
C LEU A 134 5.98 8.57 6.73
N LEU A 135 6.27 7.44 6.09
CA LEU A 135 7.59 7.18 5.52
C LEU A 135 7.92 8.13 4.38
N ALA A 136 6.95 8.41 3.49
CA ALA A 136 7.13 9.37 2.41
C ALA A 136 7.41 10.78 2.96
N LEU A 137 6.65 11.23 3.96
CA LEU A 137 6.82 12.51 4.61
C LEU A 137 8.17 12.60 5.35
N ALA A 138 8.55 11.56 6.09
CA ALA A 138 9.84 11.51 6.78
C ALA A 138 11.02 11.57 5.79
N LYS A 139 10.93 10.85 4.68
CA LYS A 139 11.93 10.90 3.61
C LYS A 139 12.04 12.28 2.99
N TRP A 140 10.91 12.90 2.70
CA TRP A 140 10.87 14.28 2.18
C TRP A 140 11.50 15.26 3.17
N LEU A 141 11.19 15.17 4.47
CA LEU A 141 11.78 16.02 5.50
C LEU A 141 13.31 15.89 5.53
N LEU A 142 13.84 14.66 5.53
CA LEU A 142 15.28 14.43 5.51
C LEU A 142 15.94 15.02 4.26
N CYS A 143 15.32 14.88 3.09
CA CYS A 143 15.80 15.49 1.86
C CYS A 143 15.80 17.03 1.94
N ARG A 144 14.75 17.63 2.53
CA ARG A 144 14.67 19.08 2.73
C ARG A 144 15.72 19.56 3.73
N CYS A 145 15.91 18.86 4.84
CA CYS A 145 16.94 19.19 5.82
C CYS A 145 18.34 19.24 5.18
N ARG A 146 18.66 18.27 4.33
CA ARG A 146 19.93 18.26 3.60
C ARG A 146 20.04 19.45 2.64
N ALA A 147 18.99 19.71 1.85
CA ALA A 147 19.00 20.80 0.87
C ALA A 147 19.11 22.18 1.52
N ASP A 148 18.42 22.38 2.64
CA ASP A 148 18.32 23.67 3.33
C ASP A 148 19.37 23.84 4.45
N GLY A 149 20.22 22.82 4.69
CA GLY A 149 21.26 22.85 5.74
C GLY A 149 20.69 22.85 7.17
N VAL A 150 19.45 22.35 7.37
CA VAL A 150 18.80 22.28 8.66
C VAL A 150 19.52 21.28 9.56
N LYS A 151 19.89 21.71 10.78
CA LYS A 151 20.63 20.89 11.74
C LYS A 151 19.76 20.30 12.84
N ARG A 152 18.54 20.81 13.03
CA ARG A 152 17.65 20.38 14.09
C ARG A 152 16.20 20.40 13.62
N LEU A 153 15.50 19.29 13.79
CA LEU A 153 14.06 19.12 13.59
C LEU A 153 13.36 19.06 14.94
N VAL A 154 12.38 19.91 15.13
CA VAL A 154 11.58 19.93 16.35
C VAL A 154 10.17 19.44 16.01
N PHE A 155 9.77 18.35 16.64
CA PHE A 155 8.44 17.77 16.49
C PHE A 155 7.54 18.16 17.64
N LEU A 156 6.38 18.70 17.33
CA LEU A 156 5.41 19.12 18.34
C LEU A 156 4.41 18.01 18.65
N ALA A 157 4.02 17.93 19.92
CA ALA A 157 2.98 17.04 20.35
C ALA A 157 1.64 17.43 19.67
N ARG A 158 0.84 16.47 19.39
CA ARG A 158 0.80 15.01 19.54
C ARG A 158 1.26 14.32 18.25
N ASP A 159 0.89 14.89 17.12
CA ASP A 159 1.03 14.32 15.78
C ASP A 159 2.51 14.13 15.37
N GLY A 160 3.38 14.99 15.88
CA GLY A 160 4.82 14.89 15.64
C GLY A 160 5.50 13.64 16.21
N ALA A 161 4.89 12.94 17.17
CA ALA A 161 5.52 11.78 17.80
C ALA A 161 5.78 10.63 16.83
N LEU A 162 4.76 10.25 16.03
CA LEU A 162 4.89 9.18 15.03
C LEU A 162 5.82 9.59 13.90
N LEU A 163 5.71 10.85 13.45
CA LEU A 163 6.58 11.35 12.39
C LEU A 163 8.04 11.37 12.82
N ARG A 164 8.34 11.76 14.08
CA ARG A 164 9.69 11.67 14.63
C ARG A 164 10.22 10.25 14.58
N GLN A 165 9.43 9.26 15.02
CA GLN A 165 9.83 7.85 14.96
C GLN A 165 10.14 7.42 13.52
N ALA A 166 9.33 7.82 12.55
CA ALA A 166 9.56 7.52 11.13
C ALA A 166 10.86 8.17 10.62
N VAL A 167 11.15 9.41 11.02
CA VAL A 167 12.40 10.10 10.69
C VAL A 167 13.59 9.38 11.30
N GLU A 168 13.52 8.98 12.58
CA GLU A 168 14.61 8.26 13.26
C GLU A 168 14.89 6.90 12.61
N LEU A 169 13.86 6.20 12.13
CA LEU A 169 14.02 4.92 11.42
C LEU A 169 14.69 5.08 10.05
N LEU A 170 14.49 6.21 9.38
CA LEU A 170 15.03 6.46 8.04
C LEU A 170 16.34 7.24 8.05
N ARG A 171 16.68 7.90 9.16
CA ARG A 171 17.89 8.67 9.32
C ARG A 171 19.12 7.78 9.23
N THR A 172 20.12 8.24 8.51
CA THR A 172 21.43 7.60 8.39
C THR A 172 22.51 8.53 8.96
N ASP A 173 23.71 8.03 9.14
CA ASP A 173 24.86 8.83 9.61
C ASP A 173 25.20 10.01 8.67
N ALA A 174 24.79 9.93 7.40
CA ALA A 174 24.91 11.03 6.45
C ALA A 174 23.90 12.17 6.71
N ASP A 175 22.87 11.95 7.55
CA ASP A 175 21.88 12.93 7.91
C ASP A 175 22.34 13.69 9.18
N ALA A 176 23.05 14.79 8.99
CA ALA A 176 23.54 15.62 10.09
C ALA A 176 22.40 16.47 10.71
N VAL A 177 21.28 15.85 11.05
CA VAL A 177 20.11 16.49 11.65
C VAL A 177 19.75 15.83 12.98
N GLU A 178 19.65 16.63 14.02
CA GLU A 178 19.16 16.21 15.35
C GLU A 178 17.63 16.32 15.39
N THR A 179 17.00 15.50 16.23
CA THR A 179 15.55 15.53 16.40
C THR A 179 15.17 15.74 17.85
N ASP A 180 14.27 16.68 18.08
CA ASP A 180 13.68 16.94 19.40
C ASP A 180 12.17 16.76 19.36
N TYR A 181 11.58 16.46 20.53
CA TYR A 181 10.14 16.38 20.69
C TYR A 181 9.70 17.29 21.83
N ILE A 182 8.82 18.24 21.53
CA ILE A 182 8.29 19.17 22.51
C ILE A 182 6.83 18.83 22.81
N PRO A 183 6.47 18.49 24.04
CA PRO A 183 5.10 18.17 24.46
C PRO A 183 4.26 19.45 24.58
N ALA A 184 4.29 20.30 23.56
CA ALA A 184 3.51 21.52 23.50
C ALA A 184 2.27 21.34 22.63
N SER A 185 1.15 21.81 23.10
CA SER A 185 -0.10 21.84 22.33
C SER A 185 -0.60 23.27 22.15
N ARG A 186 -1.47 23.49 21.17
CA ARG A 186 -2.12 24.78 21.00
C ARG A 186 -2.82 25.26 22.30
N ARG A 187 -3.39 24.33 23.06
CA ARG A 187 -4.04 24.66 24.36
C ARG A 187 -3.06 25.16 25.42
N CYS A 188 -1.81 24.72 25.37
CA CYS A 188 -0.78 25.21 26.31
C CYS A 188 -0.19 26.53 25.85
N LEU A 189 -0.07 26.76 24.54
CA LEU A 189 0.58 27.94 23.99
C LEU A 189 -0.37 29.15 23.89
N LEU A 190 -1.63 28.90 23.51
CA LEU A 190 -2.61 29.96 23.28
C LEU A 190 -2.79 30.90 24.50
N PRO A 191 -2.93 30.41 25.75
CA PRO A 191 -3.06 31.31 26.90
C PRO A 191 -1.85 32.22 27.11
N ALA A 192 -0.64 31.71 26.82
CA ALA A 192 0.59 32.48 26.94
C ALA A 192 0.73 33.57 25.84
N LEU A 193 0.14 33.32 24.66
CA LEU A 193 0.15 34.24 23.53
C LEU A 193 -0.98 35.29 23.62
N MET A 194 -1.98 35.06 24.45
CA MET A 194 -3.17 35.90 24.60
C MET A 194 -3.05 36.91 25.76
N ALA A 195 -1.89 37.48 25.97
CA ALA A 195 -1.68 38.43 27.04
C ALA A 195 -2.46 39.75 26.86
N ASN A 196 -2.81 40.10 25.60
CA ASN A 196 -3.55 41.30 25.27
C ASN A 196 -4.86 41.01 24.52
N PRO A 197 -5.94 41.77 24.70
CA PRO A 197 -7.21 41.61 23.99
C PRO A 197 -7.09 41.68 22.46
N THR A 198 -6.10 42.43 21.95
CA THR A 198 -5.83 42.56 20.52
C THR A 198 -5.28 41.28 19.88
N ASP A 199 -4.64 40.41 20.67
CA ASP A 199 -4.08 39.14 20.18
C ASP A 199 -5.21 38.16 19.81
N TRP A 200 -6.39 38.30 20.38
CA TRP A 200 -7.56 37.48 20.06
C TRP A 200 -8.05 37.66 18.62
N ALA A 201 -7.90 38.87 18.09
CA ALA A 201 -8.31 39.19 16.72
C ALA A 201 -7.34 38.61 15.68
N ALA A 202 -6.09 38.35 16.06
CA ALA A 202 -5.05 37.82 15.19
C ALA A 202 -5.05 36.28 15.10
N LEU A 203 -5.87 35.59 15.92
CA LEU A 203 -5.94 34.13 15.86
C LEU A 203 -6.63 33.65 14.58
N PRO A 204 -6.00 32.78 13.79
CA PRO A 204 -6.61 32.17 12.61
C PRO A 204 -7.64 31.10 12.99
N VAL A 205 -8.36 31.31 14.09
CA VAL A 205 -9.39 30.38 14.53
C VAL A 205 -10.71 30.85 13.91
N ARG A 206 -11.15 30.10 12.90
CA ARG A 206 -12.56 30.18 12.51
C ARG A 206 -13.37 29.64 13.69
N TRP A 207 -13.89 30.55 14.49
CA TRP A 207 -14.91 30.21 15.46
C TRP A 207 -16.14 29.75 14.68
N THR A 208 -16.34 28.46 14.58
CA THR A 208 -17.66 27.94 14.30
C THR A 208 -18.51 28.42 15.46
N VAL A 209 -19.50 29.25 15.14
CA VAL A 209 -20.42 29.88 16.12
C VAL A 209 -20.94 28.79 17.07
N TYR A 210 -20.34 28.70 18.23
CA TYR A 210 -20.92 27.92 19.32
C TYR A 210 -22.11 28.73 19.82
N THR A 211 -23.30 28.30 19.46
CA THR A 211 -24.49 28.84 20.16
C THR A 211 -24.42 28.38 21.62
N PRO A 212 -24.91 29.21 22.56
CA PRO A 212 -24.90 28.87 24.01
C PRO A 212 -25.45 27.46 24.28
N GLU A 213 -26.40 26.98 23.48
CA GLU A 213 -27.02 25.65 23.58
C GLU A 213 -26.07 24.52 23.19
N LYS A 214 -25.07 24.77 22.34
CA LYS A 214 -24.02 23.79 21.98
C LYS A 214 -22.85 23.79 22.96
N ALA A 215 -22.67 24.79 23.73
CA ALA A 215 -21.62 24.88 24.75
C ALA A 215 -21.98 24.16 26.07
N LEU A 216 -23.26 23.84 26.26
CA LEU A 216 -23.79 23.19 27.47
C LEU A 216 -24.07 21.69 27.30
N LYS A 217 -23.75 21.11 26.16
CA LYS A 217 -23.73 19.65 25.91
C LYS A 217 -22.29 19.16 25.82
#